data_4b3da47c13fc8dfb4ab426dcab48ebbc
#
_entry.id   4b3da47c13fc8dfb4ab426dcab48ebbc
#
_cell.length_a   1.000
_cell.length_b   1.000
_cell.length_c   1.000
_cell.angle_alpha   90.00
_cell.angle_beta   90.00
_cell.angle_gamma   90.00
#
_symmetry.space_group_name_H-M   'P 1'
#
loop_
_entity.id
_entity.type
_entity.pdbx_description
1 polymer ?
#
loop_
_entity_poly.entity_id
_entity_poly.type
_entity_poly.pdbx_seq_one_letter_code
_entity_poly.pdbx_strand_id
1 'polypeptide(L)'
;MRHILLYPESMDSYTIRVFGDPVLKKVAEDVEDIDGNLVSTCERMLTAMYQAPGIGLAAPQVGISKRFFVYDYGDGPKVLVNPIIKESDGEWEFEEGCLSVPGLSWNIIRPKLIHITGFDLNGNEVSIEADELESRLYQHEMDHLDGKLLLEYLDEDQQLDAKRILRRRICLLYTSPS
;
A
#
# COMPACT_ATOMS: atom_id res chain seq x y z
N MET A 1 5.55 -29.30 -8.44
CA MET A 1 4.68 -29.42 -7.25
C MET A 1 4.45 -28.02 -6.69
N ARG A 2 3.23 -27.50 -6.83
CA ARG A 2 2.86 -26.18 -6.28
C ARG A 2 2.67 -26.37 -4.79
N HIS A 3 3.51 -25.74 -3.97
CA HIS A 3 3.20 -25.55 -2.56
C HIS A 3 2.06 -24.54 -2.46
N ILE A 4 0.84 -25.03 -2.35
CA ILE A 4 -0.30 -24.27 -1.89
C ILE A 4 -0.04 -24.09 -0.40
N LEU A 5 0.44 -22.89 -0.01
CA LEU A 5 0.38 -22.46 1.37
C LEU A 5 -1.10 -22.30 1.70
N LEU A 6 -1.64 -23.31 2.39
CA LEU A 6 -2.96 -23.26 2.99
C LEU A 6 -2.88 -22.23 4.13
N TYR A 7 -3.29 -20.98 3.85
CA TYR A 7 -3.62 -20.06 4.92
C TYR A 7 -4.85 -20.62 5.64
N PRO A 8 -4.81 -20.78 6.97
CA PRO A 8 -5.96 -21.30 7.71
C PRO A 8 -7.16 -20.37 7.51
N GLU A 9 -8.32 -20.92 7.19
CA GLU A 9 -9.59 -20.23 6.92
C GLU A 9 -10.15 -19.40 8.10
N SER A 10 -9.39 -19.22 9.18
CA SER A 10 -9.83 -18.55 10.43
C SER A 10 -8.99 -17.34 10.86
N MET A 11 -8.06 -16.84 10.05
CA MET A 11 -7.38 -15.58 10.39
C MET A 11 -8.27 -14.40 9.96
N ASP A 12 -8.75 -13.63 10.93
CA ASP A 12 -9.41 -12.34 10.69
C ASP A 12 -8.50 -11.45 9.85
N SER A 13 -8.87 -11.20 8.58
CA SER A 13 -8.16 -10.25 7.74
C SER A 13 -8.62 -8.83 8.03
N TYR A 14 -7.76 -7.85 7.74
CA TYR A 14 -8.15 -6.45 7.85
C TYR A 14 -9.10 -6.02 6.75
N THR A 15 -10.04 -5.13 7.08
CA THR A 15 -10.82 -4.38 6.08
C THR A 15 -9.97 -3.24 5.54
N ILE A 16 -9.82 -3.16 4.22
CA ILE A 16 -9.08 -2.08 3.57
C ILE A 16 -9.88 -0.79 3.62
N ARG A 17 -9.27 0.28 4.15
CA ARG A 17 -9.83 1.62 4.20
C ARG A 17 -9.85 2.24 2.81
N VAL A 18 -10.94 2.90 2.48
CA VAL A 18 -11.13 3.51 1.17
C VAL A 18 -11.19 5.03 1.26
N PHE A 19 -11.04 5.69 0.14
CA PHE A 19 -11.13 7.15 0.00
C PHE A 19 -12.25 7.74 0.86
N GLY A 20 -11.91 8.78 1.63
CA GLY A 20 -12.79 9.42 2.60
C GLY A 20 -12.49 9.05 4.06
N ASP A 21 -11.81 7.93 4.32
CA ASP A 21 -11.36 7.61 5.67
C ASP A 21 -10.22 8.57 6.09
N PRO A 22 -10.35 9.29 7.22
CA PRO A 22 -9.36 10.25 7.66
C PRO A 22 -7.96 9.67 7.91
N VAL A 23 -7.86 8.37 8.23
CA VAL A 23 -6.56 7.72 8.47
C VAL A 23 -5.66 7.77 7.25
N LEU A 24 -6.21 7.75 6.04
CA LEU A 24 -5.48 7.78 4.78
C LEU A 24 -4.83 9.14 4.47
N LYS A 25 -5.16 10.18 5.24
CA LYS A 25 -4.63 11.54 5.11
C LYS A 25 -3.67 11.92 6.24
N LYS A 26 -3.38 10.99 7.15
CA LYS A 26 -2.43 11.20 8.23
C LYS A 26 -1.04 10.73 7.83
N VAL A 27 -0.03 11.49 8.21
CA VAL A 27 1.35 11.00 8.16
C VAL A 27 1.50 9.94 9.24
N ALA A 28 1.99 8.78 8.84
CA ALA A 28 2.21 7.65 9.73
C ALA A 28 3.45 7.86 10.60
N GLU A 29 3.37 7.40 11.84
CA GLU A 29 4.47 7.46 12.81
C GLU A 29 5.43 6.29 12.64
N ASP A 30 6.68 6.47 13.02
CA ASP A 30 7.67 5.40 13.01
C ASP A 30 7.24 4.24 13.91
N VAL A 31 7.63 3.04 13.52
CA VAL A 31 7.55 1.84 14.36
C VAL A 31 8.70 1.89 15.34
N GLU A 32 8.42 1.84 16.63
CA GLU A 32 9.44 1.88 17.69
C GLU A 32 10.02 0.48 17.93
N ASP A 33 9.17 -0.54 17.97
CA ASP A 33 9.55 -1.92 18.26
C ASP A 33 9.08 -2.88 17.17
N ILE A 34 9.97 -3.72 16.67
CA ILE A 34 9.66 -4.84 15.77
C ILE A 34 9.45 -6.09 16.63
N ASP A 35 8.22 -6.31 17.04
CA ASP A 35 7.82 -7.37 17.96
C ASP A 35 6.86 -8.40 17.31
N GLY A 36 6.46 -9.41 18.09
CA GLY A 36 5.51 -10.42 17.64
C GLY A 36 4.13 -9.87 17.25
N ASN A 37 3.71 -8.72 17.81
CA ASN A 37 2.45 -8.08 17.43
C ASN A 37 2.55 -7.49 16.03
N LEU A 38 3.69 -6.87 15.70
CA LEU A 38 3.94 -6.36 14.34
C LEU A 38 3.97 -7.52 13.34
N VAL A 39 4.64 -8.63 13.67
CA VAL A 39 4.68 -9.82 12.79
C VAL A 39 3.26 -10.33 12.51
N SER A 40 2.44 -10.54 13.54
CA SER A 40 1.05 -10.98 13.41
C SER A 40 0.20 -9.97 12.61
N THR A 41 0.43 -8.69 12.80
CA THR A 41 -0.23 -7.63 12.02
C THR A 41 0.12 -7.73 10.54
N CYS A 42 1.39 -7.91 10.21
CA CYS A 42 1.85 -8.07 8.83
C CYS A 42 1.24 -9.32 8.15
N GLU A 43 1.13 -10.44 8.84
CA GLU A 43 0.49 -11.66 8.34
C GLU A 43 -0.98 -11.43 7.98
N ARG A 44 -1.73 -10.74 8.84
CA ARG A 44 -3.12 -10.36 8.56
C ARG A 44 -3.24 -9.35 7.42
N MET A 45 -2.29 -8.43 7.30
CA MET A 45 -2.24 -7.49 6.17
C MET A 45 -1.94 -8.20 4.85
N LEU A 46 -1.01 -9.15 4.83
CA LEU A 46 -0.74 -9.99 3.65
C LEU A 46 -1.99 -10.76 3.22
N THR A 47 -2.74 -11.32 4.18
CA THR A 47 -4.02 -11.99 3.90
C THR A 47 -5.00 -11.02 3.21
N ALA A 48 -5.18 -9.81 3.75
CA ALA A 48 -6.05 -8.79 3.16
C ALA A 48 -5.59 -8.36 1.76
N MET A 49 -4.27 -8.18 1.57
CA MET A 49 -3.66 -7.83 0.29
C MET A 49 -3.94 -8.88 -0.79
N TYR A 50 -3.73 -10.16 -0.48
CA TYR A 50 -3.98 -11.25 -1.43
C TYR A 50 -5.47 -11.44 -1.76
N GLN A 51 -6.36 -11.25 -0.79
CA GLN A 51 -7.81 -11.28 -1.02
C GLN A 51 -8.29 -10.15 -1.93
N ALA A 52 -7.64 -9.01 -1.90
CA ALA A 52 -7.97 -7.84 -2.71
C ALA A 52 -7.20 -7.77 -4.05
N PRO A 53 -6.63 -8.84 -4.55
CA PRO A 53 -5.54 -9.09 -5.49
C PRO A 53 -4.58 -7.89 -5.69
N GLY A 54 -4.00 -7.41 -4.57
CA GLY A 54 -2.96 -6.37 -4.55
C GLY A 54 -1.55 -6.95 -4.51
N ILE A 55 -0.56 -6.12 -4.84
CA ILE A 55 0.87 -6.45 -4.75
C ILE A 55 1.58 -5.68 -3.61
N GLY A 56 0.90 -4.68 -3.03
CA GLY A 56 1.35 -3.91 -1.88
C GLY A 56 0.17 -3.46 -1.02
N LEU A 57 0.44 -3.24 0.26
CA LEU A 57 -0.54 -2.73 1.22
C LEU A 57 0.17 -2.05 2.39
N ALA A 58 -0.06 -0.75 2.55
CA ALA A 58 0.50 0.05 3.63
C ALA A 58 -0.37 0.00 4.89
N ALA A 59 0.24 0.10 6.06
CA ALA A 59 -0.44 0.05 7.34
C ALA A 59 -1.61 1.05 7.50
N PRO A 60 -1.52 2.31 7.01
CA PRO A 60 -2.65 3.23 7.03
C PRO A 60 -3.88 2.72 6.29
N GLN A 61 -3.71 1.91 5.24
CA GLN A 61 -4.81 1.33 4.48
C GLN A 61 -5.63 0.29 5.27
N VAL A 62 -5.10 -0.18 6.38
CA VAL A 62 -5.83 -1.05 7.33
C VAL A 62 -6.16 -0.35 8.65
N GLY A 63 -5.99 0.97 8.70
CA GLY A 63 -6.32 1.80 9.87
C GLY A 63 -5.19 1.94 10.89
N ILE A 64 -3.97 1.52 10.58
CA ILE A 64 -2.80 1.58 11.46
C ILE A 64 -1.88 2.69 11.01
N SER A 65 -1.78 3.78 11.80
CA SER A 65 -0.96 4.95 11.45
C SER A 65 0.50 4.76 11.84
N LYS A 66 1.14 3.71 11.31
CA LYS A 66 2.56 3.37 11.50
C LYS A 66 3.27 3.17 10.17
N ARG A 67 4.59 3.46 10.15
CA ARG A 67 5.41 3.46 8.92
C ARG A 67 5.91 2.07 8.58
N PHE A 68 5.07 1.25 7.98
CA PHE A 68 5.44 -0.02 7.36
C PHE A 68 4.44 -0.42 6.28
N PHE A 69 4.87 -1.28 5.39
CA PHE A 69 4.01 -1.90 4.39
C PHE A 69 4.41 -3.34 4.11
N VAL A 70 3.46 -4.12 3.64
CA VAL A 70 3.67 -5.48 3.14
C VAL A 70 3.58 -5.49 1.63
N TYR A 71 4.31 -6.39 0.97
CA TYR A 71 4.30 -6.49 -0.48
C TYR A 71 4.72 -7.87 -0.99
N ASP A 72 4.28 -8.20 -2.21
CA ASP A 72 4.68 -9.40 -2.95
C ASP A 72 4.44 -9.14 -4.44
N TYR A 73 5.51 -9.03 -5.21
CA TYR A 73 5.44 -8.88 -6.67
C TYR A 73 5.87 -10.14 -7.43
N GLY A 74 5.87 -11.32 -6.74
CA GLY A 74 6.11 -12.63 -7.33
C GLY A 74 7.24 -13.43 -6.69
N ASP A 75 8.06 -12.80 -5.82
CA ASP A 75 9.20 -13.43 -5.13
C ASP A 75 8.86 -13.91 -3.69
N GLY A 76 7.59 -13.83 -3.31
CA GLY A 76 7.09 -14.14 -1.98
C GLY A 76 6.88 -12.89 -1.11
N PRO A 77 6.15 -13.06 0.02
CA PRO A 77 5.77 -11.95 0.89
C PRO A 77 6.97 -11.32 1.58
N LYS A 78 6.98 -9.99 1.60
CA LYS A 78 8.02 -9.18 2.23
C LYS A 78 7.38 -8.04 3.03
N VAL A 79 8.15 -7.48 3.96
CA VAL A 79 7.76 -6.33 4.78
C VAL A 79 8.91 -5.32 4.80
N LEU A 80 8.57 -4.05 4.72
CA LEU A 80 9.54 -2.98 4.91
C LEU A 80 9.04 -2.04 6.02
N VAL A 81 9.83 -1.90 7.07
CA VAL A 81 9.53 -1.10 8.27
C VAL A 81 10.37 0.16 8.26
N ASN A 82 9.77 1.30 8.60
CA ASN A 82 10.40 2.62 8.61
C ASN A 82 11.17 2.93 7.32
N PRO A 83 10.54 2.80 6.15
CA PRO A 83 11.20 2.99 4.87
C PRO A 83 11.59 4.45 4.64
N ILE A 84 12.75 4.65 3.99
CA ILE A 84 13.26 5.97 3.58
C ILE A 84 13.80 5.85 2.16
N ILE A 85 13.27 6.64 1.23
CA ILE A 85 13.88 6.80 -0.09
C ILE A 85 15.07 7.74 0.05
N LYS A 86 16.25 7.25 -0.29
CA LYS A 86 17.53 7.97 -0.21
C LYS A 86 17.84 8.73 -1.49
N GLU A 87 17.61 8.10 -2.63
CA GLU A 87 17.91 8.61 -3.95
C GLU A 87 16.83 8.19 -4.94
N SER A 88 16.64 8.97 -5.97
CA SER A 88 15.71 8.66 -7.06
C SER A 88 16.24 9.23 -8.37
N ASP A 89 16.01 8.52 -9.49
CA ASP A 89 16.47 8.93 -10.82
C ASP A 89 15.51 8.45 -11.92
N GLY A 90 15.59 9.15 -13.05
CA GLY A 90 14.78 8.88 -14.24
C GLY A 90 13.29 9.17 -14.04
N GLU A 91 12.55 8.93 -15.11
CA GLU A 91 11.09 9.06 -15.12
C GLU A 91 10.48 7.85 -15.84
N TRP A 92 9.35 7.38 -15.34
CA TRP A 92 8.61 6.30 -15.94
C TRP A 92 7.10 6.50 -15.73
N GLU A 93 6.39 6.61 -16.84
CA GLU A 93 4.94 6.69 -16.86
C GLU A 93 4.35 5.27 -16.89
N PHE A 94 3.43 5.00 -15.98
CA PHE A 94 2.77 3.70 -15.88
C PHE A 94 1.38 3.85 -15.24
N GLU A 95 0.45 2.98 -15.62
CA GLU A 95 -0.89 2.96 -15.06
C GLU A 95 -0.87 2.39 -13.63
N GLU A 96 -1.36 3.18 -12.67
CA GLU A 96 -1.53 2.80 -11.28
C GLU A 96 -2.99 2.76 -10.85
N GLY A 97 -3.36 1.68 -10.16
CA GLY A 97 -4.55 1.59 -9.33
C GLY A 97 -4.18 1.57 -7.85
N CYS A 98 -5.17 1.69 -6.98
CA CYS A 98 -4.98 1.63 -5.54
C CYS A 98 -6.18 0.93 -4.89
N LEU A 99 -5.91 0.03 -3.93
CA LEU A 99 -6.97 -0.67 -3.19
C LEU A 99 -7.85 0.30 -2.37
N SER A 100 -7.30 1.46 -1.98
CA SER A 100 -8.05 2.53 -1.29
C SER A 100 -8.80 3.47 -2.24
N VAL A 101 -8.65 3.30 -3.56
CA VAL A 101 -9.31 4.08 -4.61
C VAL A 101 -9.99 3.12 -5.60
N PRO A 102 -11.04 2.40 -5.16
CA PRO A 102 -11.55 1.24 -5.87
C PRO A 102 -12.07 1.54 -7.28
N GLY A 103 -11.57 0.74 -8.24
CA GLY A 103 -12.02 0.73 -9.63
C GLY A 103 -11.62 1.96 -10.45
N LEU A 104 -10.64 2.73 -10.03
CA LEU A 104 -10.04 3.82 -10.78
C LEU A 104 -8.54 3.61 -10.92
N SER A 105 -7.99 4.01 -12.06
CA SER A 105 -6.56 3.99 -12.35
C SER A 105 -6.19 5.16 -13.24
N TRP A 106 -4.94 5.57 -13.20
CA TRP A 106 -4.39 6.66 -14.01
C TRP A 106 -2.93 6.41 -14.34
N ASN A 107 -2.50 6.95 -15.46
CA ASN A 107 -1.08 7.03 -15.77
C ASN A 107 -0.43 8.05 -14.85
N ILE A 108 0.53 7.58 -14.06
CA ILE A 108 1.29 8.39 -13.11
C ILE A 108 2.77 8.36 -13.52
N ILE A 109 3.40 9.52 -13.54
CA ILE A 109 4.85 9.63 -13.74
C ILE A 109 5.53 9.56 -12.37
N ARG A 110 6.49 8.64 -12.24
CA ARG A 110 7.33 8.50 -11.04
C ARG A 110 8.79 8.29 -11.43
N PRO A 111 9.73 8.54 -10.51
CA PRO A 111 11.09 8.07 -10.67
C PRO A 111 11.15 6.60 -11.06
N LYS A 112 11.95 6.29 -12.10
CA LYS A 112 12.14 4.93 -12.59
C LYS A 112 12.97 4.09 -11.62
N LEU A 113 14.00 4.71 -11.06
CA LEU A 113 14.97 4.11 -10.16
C LEU A 113 14.86 4.78 -8.78
N ILE A 114 14.92 4.00 -7.73
CA ILE A 114 15.07 4.50 -6.36
C ILE A 114 16.06 3.65 -5.57
N HIS A 115 16.75 4.30 -4.65
CA HIS A 115 17.42 3.63 -3.54
C HIS A 115 16.57 3.82 -2.28
N ILE A 116 16.10 2.73 -1.70
CA ILE A 116 15.26 2.73 -0.49
C ILE A 116 15.92 1.90 0.61
N THR A 117 15.84 2.39 1.84
CA THR A 117 16.31 1.69 3.04
C THR A 117 15.16 1.51 4.02
N GLY A 118 15.30 0.58 4.96
CA GLY A 118 14.34 0.32 6.03
C GLY A 118 14.79 -0.86 6.86
N PHE A 119 13.86 -1.52 7.55
CA PHE A 119 14.14 -2.71 8.36
C PHE A 119 13.21 -3.86 7.94
N ASP A 120 13.74 -5.08 8.02
CA ASP A 120 12.93 -6.30 7.95
C ASP A 120 12.25 -6.63 9.30
N LEU A 121 11.44 -7.68 9.34
CA LEU A 121 10.78 -8.12 10.58
C LEU A 121 11.73 -8.75 11.63
N ASN A 122 12.99 -8.98 11.28
CA ASN A 122 14.01 -9.41 12.22
C ASN A 122 14.80 -8.22 12.81
N GLY A 123 14.48 -7.01 12.39
CA GLY A 123 15.18 -5.79 12.81
C GLY A 123 16.50 -5.56 12.06
N ASN A 124 16.77 -6.31 10.98
CA ASN A 124 17.94 -6.08 10.16
C ASN A 124 17.69 -4.90 9.21
N GLU A 125 18.70 -4.08 9.02
CA GLU A 125 18.66 -3.01 8.02
C GLU A 125 18.62 -3.62 6.61
N VAL A 126 17.74 -3.09 5.77
CA VAL A 126 17.56 -3.47 4.37
C VAL A 126 17.87 -2.27 3.50
N SER A 127 18.64 -2.49 2.43
CA SER A 127 19.01 -1.48 1.44
C SER A 127 18.74 -2.05 0.05
N ILE A 128 17.86 -1.41 -0.72
CA ILE A 128 17.34 -1.93 -1.98
C ILE A 128 17.52 -0.88 -3.08
N GLU A 129 18.15 -1.28 -4.17
CA GLU A 129 18.12 -0.58 -5.45
C GLU A 129 16.94 -1.15 -6.24
N ALA A 130 15.88 -0.37 -6.42
CA ALA A 130 14.66 -0.78 -7.09
C ALA A 130 14.49 -0.08 -8.44
N ASP A 131 13.98 -0.81 -9.42
CA ASP A 131 13.73 -0.36 -10.79
C ASP A 131 12.29 -0.64 -11.20
N GLU A 132 11.77 0.16 -12.12
CA GLU A 132 10.47 -0.01 -12.78
C GLU A 132 9.32 -0.35 -11.82
N LEU A 133 8.74 -1.55 -11.92
CA LEU A 133 7.56 -1.94 -11.13
C LEU A 133 7.86 -1.99 -9.62
N GLU A 134 9.02 -2.47 -9.22
CA GLU A 134 9.44 -2.53 -7.83
C GLU A 134 9.64 -1.11 -7.25
N SER A 135 10.30 -0.24 -7.98
CA SER A 135 10.45 1.18 -7.64
C SER A 135 9.09 1.86 -7.46
N ARG A 136 8.17 1.61 -8.39
CA ARG A 136 6.82 2.16 -8.36
C ARG A 136 6.01 1.68 -7.17
N LEU A 137 6.05 0.40 -6.88
CA LEU A 137 5.39 -0.20 -5.73
C LEU A 137 5.83 0.48 -4.42
N TYR A 138 7.14 0.59 -4.20
CA TYR A 138 7.65 1.22 -2.98
C TYR A 138 7.23 2.70 -2.87
N GLN A 139 7.28 3.46 -3.96
CA GLN A 139 6.84 4.86 -3.97
C GLN A 139 5.33 4.99 -3.70
N HIS A 140 4.52 4.07 -4.22
CA HIS A 140 3.09 4.02 -3.98
C HIS A 140 2.78 3.79 -2.48
N GLU A 141 3.43 2.80 -1.88
CA GLU A 141 3.24 2.50 -0.45
C GLU A 141 3.80 3.62 0.44
N MET A 142 4.92 4.26 0.05
CA MET A 142 5.45 5.44 0.73
C MET A 142 4.46 6.61 0.74
N ASP A 143 3.74 6.84 -0.36
CA ASP A 143 2.69 7.86 -0.42
C ASP A 143 1.63 7.64 0.67
N HIS A 144 1.18 6.39 0.86
CA HIS A 144 0.24 6.06 1.93
C HIS A 144 0.81 6.35 3.32
N LEU A 145 2.09 6.08 3.55
CA LEU A 145 2.76 6.41 4.82
C LEU A 145 2.86 7.92 5.04
N ASP A 146 2.89 8.70 3.97
CA ASP A 146 2.93 10.17 3.99
C ASP A 146 1.53 10.81 3.92
N GLY A 147 0.47 10.02 4.01
CA GLY A 147 -0.92 10.49 3.96
C GLY A 147 -1.39 10.95 2.59
N LYS A 148 -0.79 10.44 1.53
CA LYS A 148 -1.11 10.76 0.13
C LYS A 148 -1.85 9.63 -0.57
N LEU A 149 -2.69 9.98 -1.54
CA LEU A 149 -3.38 9.08 -2.44
C LEU A 149 -3.06 9.43 -3.90
N LEU A 150 -3.32 8.50 -4.82
CA LEU A 150 -3.11 8.72 -6.26
C LEU A 150 -3.78 9.98 -6.81
N LEU A 151 -4.89 10.41 -6.21
CA LEU A 151 -5.60 11.61 -6.63
C LEU A 151 -4.74 12.87 -6.56
N GLU A 152 -3.69 12.90 -5.74
CA GLU A 152 -2.82 14.07 -5.59
C GLU A 152 -1.87 14.31 -6.77
N TYR A 153 -1.73 13.30 -7.65
CA TYR A 153 -0.98 13.41 -8.90
C TYR A 153 -1.83 13.90 -10.10
N LEU A 154 -3.14 14.04 -9.90
CA LEU A 154 -4.08 14.42 -10.93
C LEU A 154 -4.26 15.94 -11.00
N ASP A 155 -4.66 16.46 -12.17
CA ASP A 155 -5.13 17.84 -12.28
C ASP A 155 -6.47 18.05 -11.54
N GLU A 156 -6.89 19.31 -11.40
CA GLU A 156 -8.08 19.67 -10.63
C GLU A 156 -9.36 19.04 -11.18
N ASP A 157 -9.53 18.99 -12.50
CA ASP A 157 -10.73 18.44 -13.15
C ASP A 157 -10.79 16.92 -12.96
N GLN A 158 -9.67 16.22 -13.14
CA GLN A 158 -9.54 14.80 -12.89
C GLN A 158 -9.80 14.47 -11.41
N GLN A 159 -9.29 15.28 -10.49
CA GLN A 159 -9.55 15.10 -9.05
C GLN A 159 -11.03 15.25 -8.71
N LEU A 160 -11.72 16.23 -9.27
CA LEU A 160 -13.14 16.46 -9.05
C LEU A 160 -13.97 15.28 -9.57
N ASP A 161 -13.68 14.80 -10.75
CA ASP A 161 -14.36 13.65 -11.35
C ASP A 161 -14.12 12.38 -10.56
N ALA A 162 -12.87 12.09 -10.16
CA ALA A 162 -12.52 10.97 -9.33
C ALA A 162 -13.28 10.99 -7.99
N LYS A 163 -13.28 12.13 -7.29
CA LYS A 163 -14.00 12.29 -6.02
C LYS A 163 -15.50 12.07 -6.17
N ARG A 164 -16.10 12.53 -7.27
CA ARG A 164 -17.53 12.31 -7.57
C ARG A 164 -17.84 10.82 -7.77
N ILE A 165 -17.02 10.12 -8.55
CA ILE A 165 -17.18 8.68 -8.82
C ILE A 165 -17.00 7.87 -7.53
N LEU A 166 -15.97 8.15 -6.76
CA LEU A 166 -15.67 7.44 -5.51
C LEU A 166 -16.77 7.59 -4.48
N ARG A 167 -17.30 8.82 -4.29
CA ARG A 167 -18.43 9.05 -3.38
C ARG A 167 -19.64 8.22 -3.75
N ARG A 168 -19.97 8.12 -5.03
CA ARG A 168 -21.08 7.28 -5.51
C ARG A 168 -20.85 5.79 -5.23
N ARG A 169 -19.65 5.28 -5.53
CA ARG A 169 -19.29 3.86 -5.33
C ARG A 169 -19.32 3.48 -3.85
N ILE A 170 -18.73 4.32 -3.01
CA ILE A 170 -18.68 4.09 -1.56
C ILE A 170 -20.11 4.10 -0.96
N CYS A 171 -20.95 5.07 -1.33
CA CYS A 171 -22.36 5.07 -0.91
C CYS A 171 -23.08 3.78 -1.30
N LEU A 172 -22.86 3.25 -2.50
CA LEU A 172 -23.49 2.01 -2.95
C LEU A 172 -23.00 0.79 -2.16
N LEU A 173 -21.71 0.74 -1.79
CA LEU A 173 -21.15 -0.34 -0.96
C LEU A 173 -21.76 -0.37 0.45
N TYR A 174 -22.07 0.78 1.03
CA TYR A 174 -22.68 0.89 2.37
C TYR A 174 -24.21 0.82 2.38
N THR A 175 -24.87 0.94 1.21
CA THR A 175 -26.35 0.94 1.11
C THR A 175 -26.91 -0.33 0.48
N SER A 176 -26.08 -1.26 0.01
CA SER A 176 -26.55 -2.57 -0.45
C SER A 176 -26.99 -3.42 0.76
N PRO A 177 -28.28 -3.79 0.90
CA PRO A 177 -28.68 -4.72 1.95
C PRO A 177 -28.02 -6.08 1.70
N SER A 178 -27.54 -6.68 2.79
CA SER A 178 -27.01 -8.05 2.88
C SER A 178 -28.06 -9.06 2.45
#